data_7e48b4686e1327e2e68782cc1ec4ecc0
#
_entry.id   7e48b4686e1327e2e68782cc1ec4ecc0
#
_cell.length_a   1.000
_cell.length_b   1.000
_cell.length_c   1.000
_cell.angle_alpha   90.00
_cell.angle_beta   90.00
_cell.angle_gamma   90.00
#
_symmetry.space_group_name_H-M   'P 1'
#
loop_
_entity.id
_entity.type
_entity.pdbx_description
1 polymer ?
#
loop_
_entity_poly.entity_id
_entity_poly.type
_entity_poly.pdbx_seq_one_letter_code
_entity_poly.pdbx_strand_id
1 'polypeptide(L)'
;AATCVDTRDIPGISTAVRGTVQGGFGVLGNNVRGRFPHSGVAGTSLLGIGVDGFSRTAFGVRGMTSSNAISGAGVMGIGSPGHGIVGIARQTATTPVVPPPFVTGGPLFAGLFFGNFQVQGDFTVTGHKSAVVPHPDGTHRRLYCVESPENWFEDFGSGKLKGGRATITLEKAFAKLVTCKDYHVFLTPEGDCNGLYVQRKTGTGFEVRELQKGASAVSFSYRIVARRRDAKGKRLEIVQL
;
A
#
# COMPACT_ATOMS: atom_id res chain seq x y z
N ALA A 1 6.13 49.63 -6.22
CA ALA A 1 6.74 49.41 -7.53
C ALA A 1 7.02 47.91 -7.67
N ALA A 2 6.54 47.29 -8.72
CA ALA A 2 6.88 45.91 -9.04
C ALA A 2 8.23 45.95 -9.75
N THR A 3 9.26 45.37 -9.13
CA THR A 3 10.54 45.20 -9.80
C THR A 3 10.51 43.82 -10.46
N CYS A 4 10.45 43.76 -11.78
CA CYS A 4 10.63 42.58 -12.57
C CYS A 4 12.11 42.45 -12.92
N VAL A 5 12.80 41.39 -12.50
CA VAL A 5 14.15 41.10 -12.97
C VAL A 5 13.97 40.07 -14.11
N ASP A 6 14.14 40.56 -15.34
CA ASP A 6 14.19 39.73 -16.54
C ASP A 6 15.66 39.53 -16.95
N THR A 7 16.15 38.33 -16.90
CA THR A 7 17.53 37.97 -17.23
C THR A 7 17.64 37.17 -18.51
N ARG A 8 16.60 37.21 -19.36
CA ARG A 8 16.71 36.66 -20.71
C ARG A 8 17.81 37.37 -21.46
N ASP A 9 18.63 36.62 -22.12
CA ASP A 9 19.67 37.11 -23.05
C ASP A 9 20.89 37.81 -22.45
N ILE A 10 21.23 37.56 -21.18
CA ILE A 10 22.52 38.00 -20.65
C ILE A 10 23.54 36.86 -20.76
N PRO A 11 24.49 36.93 -21.74
CA PRO A 11 25.51 35.89 -21.91
C PRO A 11 26.37 35.74 -20.66
N GLY A 12 26.59 34.52 -20.21
CA GLY A 12 27.47 34.21 -19.08
C GLY A 12 26.87 34.31 -17.69
N ILE A 13 25.57 34.66 -17.53
CA ILE A 13 24.90 34.60 -16.24
C ILE A 13 24.35 33.19 -15.97
N SER A 14 24.95 32.52 -14.98
CA SER A 14 24.50 31.22 -14.50
C SER A 14 23.43 31.31 -13.40
N THR A 15 23.16 32.47 -12.83
CA THR A 15 22.21 32.68 -11.74
C THR A 15 21.42 33.99 -11.97
N ALA A 16 20.10 33.86 -12.20
CA ALA A 16 19.22 35.02 -12.45
C ALA A 16 18.79 35.71 -11.16
N VAL A 17 18.40 34.96 -10.12
CA VAL A 17 18.04 35.51 -8.80
C VAL A 17 18.69 34.66 -7.71
N ARG A 18 19.39 35.31 -6.77
CA ARG A 18 19.98 34.68 -5.61
C ARG A 18 19.54 35.41 -4.33
N GLY A 19 18.77 34.74 -3.49
CA GLY A 19 18.43 35.19 -2.14
C GLY A 19 19.32 34.51 -1.11
N THR A 20 20.12 35.31 -0.36
CA THR A 20 20.98 34.77 0.70
C THR A 20 20.68 35.51 1.99
N VAL A 21 20.29 34.76 3.05
CA VAL A 21 20.02 35.34 4.38
C VAL A 21 20.60 34.42 5.47
N GLN A 22 20.97 35.05 6.61
CA GLN A 22 21.41 34.26 7.79
C GLN A 22 20.23 33.67 8.57
N GLY A 23 19.02 34.22 8.42
CA GLY A 23 17.78 33.71 8.98
C GLY A 23 16.57 34.28 8.20
N GLY A 24 15.45 33.56 8.23
CA GLY A 24 14.25 33.91 7.49
C GLY A 24 14.17 33.28 6.10
N PHE A 25 13.51 33.95 5.16
CA PHE A 25 13.27 33.48 3.80
C PHE A 25 14.20 34.15 2.79
N GLY A 26 14.96 33.36 2.03
CA GLY A 26 15.78 33.87 0.91
C GLY A 26 14.94 34.33 -0.28
N VAL A 27 13.90 33.61 -0.64
CA VAL A 27 12.89 33.94 -1.65
C VAL A 27 11.51 33.59 -1.09
N LEU A 28 10.58 34.53 -1.09
CA LEU A 28 9.19 34.36 -0.68
C LEU A 28 8.25 34.62 -1.85
N GLY A 29 7.60 33.59 -2.36
CA GLY A 29 6.50 33.68 -3.31
C GLY A 29 5.16 33.61 -2.58
N ASN A 30 4.37 34.68 -2.61
CA ASN A 30 3.08 34.75 -1.95
C ASN A 30 1.98 35.11 -2.97
N ASN A 31 0.98 34.24 -3.09
CA ASN A 31 -0.23 34.49 -3.86
C ASN A 31 -1.42 34.55 -2.90
N VAL A 32 -1.86 35.78 -2.58
CA VAL A 32 -2.84 36.05 -1.51
C VAL A 32 -4.26 36.18 -2.02
N ARG A 33 -4.46 36.50 -3.30
CA ARG A 33 -5.79 36.76 -3.89
C ARG A 33 -5.81 36.32 -5.36
N GLY A 34 -6.62 35.35 -5.68
CA GLY A 34 -6.88 34.97 -7.07
C GLY A 34 -8.18 34.21 -7.20
N ARG A 35 -8.94 34.53 -8.24
CA ARG A 35 -10.15 33.82 -8.64
C ARG A 35 -9.81 32.43 -9.26
N PHE A 36 -8.52 32.23 -9.59
CA PHE A 36 -7.96 31.03 -10.17
C PHE A 36 -6.72 30.59 -9.39
N PRO A 37 -6.40 29.27 -9.35
CA PRO A 37 -5.20 28.77 -8.70
C PRO A 37 -3.96 29.24 -9.47
N HIS A 38 -3.14 30.09 -8.84
CA HIS A 38 -1.86 30.53 -9.36
C HIS A 38 -0.73 30.09 -8.46
N SER A 39 0.44 29.85 -9.04
CA SER A 39 1.65 29.51 -8.31
C SER A 39 2.25 30.73 -7.65
N GLY A 40 2.63 30.64 -6.37
CA GLY A 40 3.46 31.66 -5.71
C GLY A 40 4.91 31.62 -6.20
N VAL A 41 5.45 30.41 -6.39
CA VAL A 41 6.75 30.11 -7.01
C VAL A 41 6.57 28.98 -8.02
N ALA A 42 7.08 29.12 -9.22
CA ALA A 42 7.11 28.08 -10.24
C ALA A 42 8.55 27.90 -10.74
N GLY A 43 9.02 26.64 -10.74
CA GLY A 43 10.29 26.26 -11.34
C GLY A 43 10.03 25.31 -12.51
N THR A 44 10.49 25.69 -13.70
CA THR A 44 10.40 24.86 -14.91
C THR A 44 11.77 24.64 -15.53
N SER A 45 12.05 23.46 -16.02
CA SER A 45 13.26 23.11 -16.74
C SER A 45 12.94 22.13 -17.86
N LEU A 46 13.54 22.35 -19.03
CA LEU A 46 13.35 21.46 -20.17
C LEU A 46 14.18 20.18 -20.05
N LEU A 47 15.41 20.30 -19.54
CA LEU A 47 16.38 19.21 -19.51
C LEU A 47 17.03 18.97 -18.13
N GLY A 48 16.58 19.62 -17.09
CA GLY A 48 17.20 19.54 -15.76
C GLY A 48 16.19 19.59 -14.62
N ILE A 49 16.64 20.04 -13.45
CA ILE A 49 15.83 20.17 -12.24
C ILE A 49 15.09 21.52 -12.26
N GLY A 50 13.77 21.49 -12.15
CA GLY A 50 12.96 22.70 -12.06
C GLY A 50 13.05 23.37 -10.68
N VAL A 51 13.00 22.60 -9.60
CA VAL A 51 13.18 23.06 -8.22
C VAL A 51 14.03 22.07 -7.45
N ASP A 52 15.10 22.53 -6.82
CA ASP A 52 15.96 21.74 -5.94
C ASP A 52 15.93 22.30 -4.52
N GLY A 53 15.72 21.42 -3.55
CA GLY A 53 15.68 21.76 -2.14
C GLY A 53 16.62 20.91 -1.31
N PHE A 54 17.64 21.52 -0.73
CA PHE A 54 18.64 20.86 0.10
C PHE A 54 18.63 21.42 1.53
N SER A 55 18.64 20.52 2.52
CA SER A 55 18.85 20.87 3.93
C SER A 55 19.73 19.82 4.61
N ARG A 56 20.62 20.26 5.49
CA ARG A 56 21.47 19.37 6.30
C ARG A 56 20.76 18.82 7.54
N THR A 57 19.84 19.56 8.11
CA THR A 57 19.28 19.30 9.44
C THR A 57 17.75 19.31 9.52
N ALA A 58 17.06 19.65 8.42
CA ALA A 58 15.61 19.78 8.39
C ALA A 58 15.03 19.35 7.04
N PHE A 59 13.91 19.91 6.62
CA PHE A 59 13.26 19.61 5.35
C PHE A 59 13.93 20.38 4.18
N GLY A 60 14.30 19.68 3.13
CA GLY A 60 14.71 20.32 1.87
C GLY A 60 13.53 20.97 1.15
N VAL A 61 12.41 20.27 1.05
CA VAL A 61 11.12 20.78 0.52
C VAL A 61 10.01 20.37 1.49
N ARG A 62 9.11 21.32 1.81
CA ARG A 62 7.93 21.07 2.64
C ARG A 62 6.68 21.60 1.95
N GLY A 63 5.73 20.72 1.65
CA GLY A 63 4.41 21.07 1.16
C GLY A 63 3.34 20.91 2.25
N MET A 64 2.49 21.89 2.42
CA MET A 64 1.38 21.86 3.37
C MET A 64 0.09 22.37 2.70
N THR A 65 -1.04 21.78 3.06
CA THR A 65 -2.37 22.28 2.73
C THR A 65 -3.23 22.27 3.99
N SER A 66 -4.04 23.31 4.14
CA SER A 66 -5.10 23.38 5.16
C SER A 66 -6.49 23.14 4.55
N SER A 67 -6.56 22.71 3.28
CA SER A 67 -7.81 22.43 2.59
C SER A 67 -8.51 21.21 3.19
N ASN A 68 -9.80 21.35 3.50
CA ASN A 68 -10.68 20.25 3.88
C ASN A 68 -11.25 19.51 2.65
N ALA A 69 -10.94 19.97 1.44
CA ALA A 69 -11.38 19.30 0.22
C ALA A 69 -10.57 18.02 -0.03
N ILE A 70 -11.23 16.98 -0.49
CA ILE A 70 -10.61 15.66 -0.82
C ILE A 70 -9.47 15.83 -1.85
N SER A 71 -9.55 16.83 -2.72
CA SER A 71 -8.55 17.15 -3.73
C SER A 71 -7.37 18.00 -3.24
N GLY A 72 -7.37 18.42 -1.96
CA GLY A 72 -6.27 19.21 -1.40
C GLY A 72 -5.02 18.34 -1.16
N ALA A 73 -3.89 18.71 -1.76
CA ALA A 73 -2.61 18.03 -1.57
C ALA A 73 -1.51 19.01 -1.18
N GLY A 74 -0.70 18.66 -0.19
CA GLY A 74 0.50 19.43 0.17
C GLY A 74 1.61 19.28 -0.86
N VAL A 75 1.79 18.07 -1.40
CA VAL A 75 2.71 17.76 -2.51
C VAL A 75 2.00 16.82 -3.48
N MET A 76 2.11 17.10 -4.76
CA MET A 76 1.61 16.24 -5.83
C MET A 76 2.73 16.00 -6.83
N GLY A 77 3.05 14.73 -7.11
CA GLY A 77 4.01 14.34 -8.15
C GLY A 77 3.29 13.64 -9.30
N ILE A 78 3.52 14.10 -10.52
CA ILE A 78 2.96 13.51 -11.76
C ILE A 78 4.13 13.21 -12.70
N GLY A 79 4.25 11.95 -13.12
CA GLY A 79 5.19 11.53 -14.15
C GLY A 79 4.45 11.00 -15.38
N SER A 80 4.86 11.40 -16.60
CA SER A 80 4.27 10.89 -17.84
C SER A 80 5.24 11.06 -19.03
N PRO A 81 5.83 10.00 -19.55
CA PRO A 81 6.09 8.75 -18.88
C PRO A 81 7.18 8.91 -17.80
N GLY A 82 7.13 8.11 -16.77
CA GLY A 82 8.13 8.11 -15.70
C GLY A 82 7.52 8.12 -14.30
N HIS A 83 8.37 8.29 -13.30
CA HIS A 83 7.96 8.26 -11.90
C HIS A 83 7.42 9.62 -11.44
N GLY A 84 6.27 9.67 -10.79
CA GLY A 84 5.74 10.88 -10.18
C GLY A 84 6.52 11.28 -8.92
N ILE A 85 6.89 10.32 -8.08
CA ILE A 85 7.68 10.53 -6.86
C ILE A 85 8.69 9.38 -6.73
N VAL A 86 9.96 9.72 -6.47
CA VAL A 86 11.00 8.76 -6.12
C VAL A 86 11.59 9.13 -4.76
N GLY A 87 11.49 8.22 -3.80
CA GLY A 87 12.08 8.38 -2.46
C GLY A 87 13.26 7.42 -2.29
N ILE A 88 14.42 7.95 -1.92
CA ILE A 88 15.63 7.16 -1.65
C ILE A 88 16.15 7.50 -0.25
N ALA A 89 16.20 6.51 0.64
CA ALA A 89 16.88 6.61 1.91
C ALA A 89 18.26 5.91 1.81
N ARG A 90 19.32 6.63 2.09
CA ARG A 90 20.68 6.07 2.13
C ARG A 90 21.26 6.27 3.52
N GLN A 91 21.76 5.21 4.13
CA GLN A 91 22.51 5.29 5.36
C GLN A 91 23.97 5.60 5.02
N THR A 92 24.44 6.80 5.36
CA THR A 92 25.86 7.10 5.44
C THR A 92 26.32 6.85 6.87
N ALA A 93 27.46 6.20 7.03
CA ALA A 93 27.93 5.52 8.26
C ALA A 93 28.15 6.41 9.52
N THR A 94 27.80 7.68 9.55
CA THR A 94 28.29 8.57 10.60
C THR A 94 27.28 9.44 11.34
N THR A 95 26.03 9.58 10.92
CA THR A 95 25.03 10.30 11.75
C THR A 95 23.60 9.92 11.37
N PRO A 96 22.76 9.52 12.34
CA PRO A 96 21.34 9.39 12.10
C PRO A 96 20.73 10.78 11.91
N VAL A 97 20.26 11.08 10.70
CA VAL A 97 19.40 12.25 10.47
C VAL A 97 18.00 11.89 10.96
N VAL A 98 17.63 12.43 12.09
CA VAL A 98 16.30 12.25 12.68
C VAL A 98 15.43 13.45 12.29
N PRO A 99 14.36 13.29 11.51
CA PRO A 99 13.33 14.32 11.41
C PRO A 99 12.57 14.40 12.75
N PRO A 100 12.37 15.59 13.33
CA PRO A 100 11.55 15.71 14.52
C PRO A 100 10.06 15.42 14.20
N PRO A 101 9.31 14.78 15.10
CA PRO A 101 9.61 14.35 16.47
C PRO A 101 9.83 12.82 16.66
N PHE A 102 10.34 12.13 15.63
CA PHE A 102 10.18 10.69 15.53
C PHE A 102 11.52 9.94 15.51
N VAL A 103 11.65 9.03 16.48
CA VAL A 103 12.56 7.87 16.57
C VAL A 103 14.06 8.16 16.46
N THR A 104 14.69 8.31 17.59
CA THR A 104 16.15 8.18 17.72
C THR A 104 16.55 6.70 17.54
N GLY A 105 17.40 6.41 16.54
CA GLY A 105 18.03 5.08 16.39
C GLY A 105 17.22 4.00 15.67
N GLY A 106 16.14 4.36 14.95
CA GLY A 106 15.35 3.41 14.13
C GLY A 106 15.83 3.27 12.69
N PRO A 107 15.26 2.33 11.92
CA PRO A 107 15.58 2.14 10.50
C PRO A 107 15.21 3.38 9.67
N LEU A 108 16.00 3.66 8.62
CA LEU A 108 15.69 4.72 7.66
C LEU A 108 14.56 4.30 6.73
N PHE A 109 13.64 5.22 6.47
CA PHE A 109 12.53 5.03 5.54
C PHE A 109 12.66 5.98 4.35
N ALA A 110 12.48 5.48 3.15
CA ALA A 110 12.32 6.31 1.95
C ALA A 110 10.98 7.05 1.92
N GLY A 111 9.97 6.53 2.60
CA GLY A 111 8.67 7.14 2.84
C GLY A 111 8.11 6.70 4.19
N LEU A 112 7.49 7.63 4.91
CA LEU A 112 6.79 7.38 6.17
C LEU A 112 5.41 8.04 6.09
N PHE A 113 4.37 7.24 6.25
CA PHE A 113 2.98 7.66 6.12
C PHE A 113 2.25 7.43 7.45
N PHE A 114 1.52 8.47 7.92
CA PHE A 114 0.64 8.37 9.08
C PHE A 114 -0.81 8.40 8.60
N GLY A 115 -1.58 7.40 8.97
CA GLY A 115 -2.96 7.21 8.52
C GLY A 115 -3.08 6.17 7.42
N ASN A 116 -4.18 6.25 6.67
CA ASN A 116 -4.47 5.29 5.61
C ASN A 116 -3.63 5.57 4.36
N PHE A 117 -3.10 4.52 3.77
CA PHE A 117 -2.37 4.55 2.50
C PHE A 117 -3.15 3.74 1.45
N GLN A 118 -3.51 4.38 0.33
CA GLN A 118 -4.25 3.74 -0.76
C GLN A 118 -3.41 3.71 -2.03
N VAL A 119 -3.35 2.55 -2.67
CA VAL A 119 -2.77 2.34 -4.00
C VAL A 119 -3.87 1.91 -4.95
N GLN A 120 -4.04 2.63 -6.05
CA GLN A 120 -4.89 2.23 -7.18
C GLN A 120 -4.01 1.60 -8.25
N GLY A 121 -3.94 0.27 -8.26
CA GLY A 121 -3.04 -0.51 -9.11
C GLY A 121 -2.30 -1.56 -8.31
N ASP A 122 -1.20 -2.04 -8.85
CA ASP A 122 -0.38 -3.04 -8.21
C ASP A 122 0.59 -2.43 -7.21
N PHE A 123 0.81 -3.12 -6.09
CA PHE A 123 1.80 -2.78 -5.08
C PHE A 123 2.86 -3.88 -5.04
N THR A 124 4.05 -3.60 -5.59
CA THR A 124 5.17 -4.54 -5.66
C THR A 124 6.19 -4.23 -4.57
N VAL A 125 6.60 -5.25 -3.84
CA VAL A 125 7.60 -5.18 -2.77
C VAL A 125 8.65 -6.26 -3.03
N THR A 126 9.93 -5.86 -3.11
CA THR A 126 11.06 -6.80 -3.27
C THR A 126 11.51 -7.42 -1.95
N GLY A 127 11.14 -6.82 -0.83
CA GLY A 127 11.41 -7.32 0.52
C GLY A 127 10.20 -8.02 1.13
N HIS A 128 10.23 -8.21 2.44
CA HIS A 128 9.15 -8.84 3.18
C HIS A 128 7.96 -7.90 3.38
N LYS A 129 6.75 -8.39 3.15
CA LYS A 129 5.50 -7.75 3.58
C LYS A 129 5.16 -8.19 4.99
N SER A 130 4.91 -7.23 5.88
CA SER A 130 4.63 -7.53 7.29
C SER A 130 3.68 -6.52 7.91
N ALA A 131 2.92 -6.97 8.91
CA ALA A 131 2.24 -6.11 9.88
C ALA A 131 3.06 -6.03 11.16
N VAL A 132 2.97 -4.90 11.86
CA VAL A 132 3.49 -4.74 13.22
C VAL A 132 2.31 -4.48 14.14
N VAL A 133 2.11 -5.36 15.12
CA VAL A 133 0.96 -5.31 16.01
C VAL A 133 1.39 -5.13 17.47
N PRO A 134 0.61 -4.41 18.29
CA PRO A 134 0.89 -4.28 19.72
C PRO A 134 0.72 -5.64 20.41
N HIS A 135 1.57 -5.90 21.39
CA HIS A 135 1.52 -7.07 22.25
C HIS A 135 1.17 -6.66 23.68
N PRO A 136 0.48 -7.50 24.47
CA PRO A 136 0.07 -7.16 25.85
C PRO A 136 1.21 -6.79 26.79
N ASP A 137 2.46 -7.19 26.50
CA ASP A 137 3.66 -6.83 27.27
C ASP A 137 4.17 -5.40 27.01
N GLY A 138 3.44 -4.59 26.22
CA GLY A 138 3.82 -3.24 25.83
C GLY A 138 4.80 -3.15 24.65
N THR A 139 5.25 -4.28 24.12
CA THR A 139 6.11 -4.34 22.95
C THR A 139 5.30 -4.53 21.66
N HIS A 140 5.96 -4.62 20.51
CA HIS A 140 5.34 -4.92 19.23
C HIS A 140 5.89 -6.23 18.64
N ARG A 141 5.07 -6.92 17.87
CA ARG A 141 5.45 -8.15 17.15
C ARG A 141 5.26 -7.97 15.66
N ARG A 142 6.21 -8.51 14.91
CA ARG A 142 6.13 -8.53 13.44
C ARG A 142 5.53 -9.85 12.98
N LEU A 143 4.49 -9.75 12.14
CA LEU A 143 3.82 -10.86 11.49
C LEU A 143 4.03 -10.73 9.99
N TYR A 144 4.42 -11.80 9.33
CA TYR A 144 4.67 -11.79 7.89
C TYR A 144 3.43 -12.21 7.12
N CYS A 145 3.22 -11.60 5.93
CA CYS A 145 2.16 -12.02 5.01
C CYS A 145 2.49 -13.39 4.39
N VAL A 146 1.47 -14.21 4.24
CA VAL A 146 1.56 -15.42 3.41
C VAL A 146 1.43 -14.99 1.95
N GLU A 147 2.36 -15.44 1.11
CA GLU A 147 2.40 -15.15 -0.32
C GLU A 147 2.15 -16.40 -1.13
N SER A 148 1.37 -16.26 -2.18
CA SER A 148 1.01 -17.34 -3.08
C SER A 148 1.57 -17.07 -4.49
N PRO A 149 1.92 -18.13 -5.26
CA PRO A 149 2.34 -17.98 -6.65
C PRO A 149 1.23 -17.49 -7.60
N GLU A 150 0.00 -17.37 -7.10
CA GLU A 150 -1.18 -16.90 -7.82
C GLU A 150 -2.05 -16.04 -6.89
N ASN A 151 -2.97 -15.27 -7.45
CA ASN A 151 -3.89 -14.46 -6.68
C ASN A 151 -5.07 -15.29 -6.15
N TRP A 152 -5.07 -15.56 -4.85
CA TRP A 152 -6.10 -16.31 -4.14
C TRP A 152 -6.79 -15.46 -3.09
N PHE A 153 -8.08 -15.71 -2.89
CA PHE A 153 -8.85 -15.25 -1.75
C PHE A 153 -9.22 -16.41 -0.84
N GLU A 154 -9.36 -16.13 0.44
CA GLU A 154 -9.74 -17.11 1.45
C GLU A 154 -11.04 -16.72 2.10
N ASP A 155 -11.80 -17.73 2.52
CA ASP A 155 -12.97 -17.60 3.37
C ASP A 155 -13.00 -18.74 4.38
N PHE A 156 -13.60 -18.48 5.54
CA PHE A 156 -13.67 -19.42 6.66
C PHE A 156 -15.11 -19.52 7.15
N GLY A 157 -15.47 -20.70 7.62
CA GLY A 157 -16.78 -20.91 8.20
C GLY A 157 -16.87 -22.21 8.97
N SER A 158 -18.08 -22.47 9.48
CA SER A 158 -18.39 -23.67 10.24
C SER A 158 -19.62 -24.36 9.68
N GLY A 159 -19.70 -25.65 9.90
CA GLY A 159 -20.85 -26.47 9.56
C GLY A 159 -21.10 -27.55 10.61
N LYS A 160 -22.23 -28.21 10.49
CA LYS A 160 -22.59 -29.35 11.35
C LYS A 160 -23.18 -30.46 10.48
N LEU A 161 -22.72 -31.67 10.69
CA LEU A 161 -23.30 -32.82 10.02
C LEU A 161 -24.70 -33.14 10.55
N LYS A 162 -25.54 -33.64 9.68
CA LYS A 162 -26.80 -34.30 10.00
C LYS A 162 -26.80 -35.68 9.36
N GLY A 163 -26.67 -36.71 10.17
CA GLY A 163 -26.56 -38.07 9.66
C GLY A 163 -25.36 -38.26 8.73
N GLY A 164 -24.20 -37.78 9.12
CA GLY A 164 -22.94 -37.88 8.36
C GLY A 164 -22.87 -36.98 7.11
N ARG A 165 -23.74 -36.01 6.92
CA ARG A 165 -23.81 -35.15 5.71
C ARG A 165 -24.02 -33.69 6.07
N ALA A 166 -23.44 -32.79 5.27
CA ALA A 166 -23.73 -31.35 5.31
C ALA A 166 -23.63 -30.76 3.90
N THR A 167 -24.42 -29.71 3.65
CA THR A 167 -24.29 -28.89 2.45
C THR A 167 -23.96 -27.48 2.91
N ILE A 168 -22.86 -26.94 2.41
CA ILE A 168 -22.40 -25.59 2.68
C ILE A 168 -22.64 -24.72 1.45
N THR A 169 -23.30 -23.61 1.65
CA THR A 169 -23.48 -22.57 0.63
C THR A 169 -22.42 -21.51 0.84
N LEU A 170 -21.71 -21.14 -0.22
CA LEU A 170 -20.76 -20.03 -0.18
C LEU A 170 -21.50 -18.71 0.03
N GLU A 171 -20.86 -17.80 0.74
CA GLU A 171 -21.34 -16.43 0.84
C GLU A 171 -21.43 -15.81 -0.56
N LYS A 172 -22.58 -15.20 -0.89
CA LYS A 172 -22.90 -14.75 -2.26
C LYS A 172 -21.92 -13.69 -2.77
N ALA A 173 -21.44 -12.79 -1.90
CA ALA A 173 -20.46 -11.78 -2.28
C ALA A 173 -19.11 -12.44 -2.59
N PHE A 174 -18.62 -13.34 -1.74
CA PHE A 174 -17.41 -14.09 -1.97
C PHE A 174 -17.45 -14.89 -3.28
N ALA A 175 -18.53 -15.63 -3.54
CA ALA A 175 -18.70 -16.42 -4.76
C ALA A 175 -18.66 -15.59 -6.05
N LYS A 176 -19.00 -14.30 -5.99
CA LYS A 176 -18.88 -13.37 -7.12
C LYS A 176 -17.44 -12.89 -7.37
N LEU A 177 -16.61 -12.85 -6.35
CA LEU A 177 -15.23 -12.36 -6.42
C LEU A 177 -14.24 -13.43 -6.89
N VAL A 178 -14.60 -14.71 -6.78
CA VAL A 178 -13.72 -15.83 -7.06
C VAL A 178 -14.18 -16.70 -8.23
N THR A 179 -13.26 -17.52 -8.75
CA THR A 179 -13.58 -18.54 -9.75
C THR A 179 -14.02 -19.81 -9.06
N CYS A 180 -15.33 -20.03 -9.00
CA CYS A 180 -15.94 -21.17 -8.28
C CYS A 180 -15.86 -22.52 -9.05
N LYS A 181 -15.05 -22.65 -10.09
CA LYS A 181 -14.85 -23.92 -10.78
C LYS A 181 -13.76 -24.76 -10.10
N ASP A 182 -12.76 -24.08 -9.51
CA ASP A 182 -11.51 -24.69 -9.05
C ASP A 182 -11.09 -24.04 -7.72
N TYR A 183 -11.78 -24.41 -6.65
CA TYR A 183 -11.44 -23.94 -5.32
C TYR A 183 -11.07 -25.13 -4.41
N HIS A 184 -10.26 -24.85 -3.40
CA HIS A 184 -9.87 -25.83 -2.39
C HIS A 184 -10.72 -25.66 -1.15
N VAL A 185 -11.07 -26.78 -0.51
CA VAL A 185 -11.78 -26.81 0.77
C VAL A 185 -10.96 -27.66 1.73
N PHE A 186 -10.65 -27.08 2.86
CA PHE A 186 -9.99 -27.75 3.98
C PHE A 186 -11.02 -27.92 5.08
N LEU A 187 -11.15 -29.14 5.61
CA LEU A 187 -12.13 -29.50 6.63
C LEU A 187 -11.42 -29.88 7.92
N THR A 188 -11.88 -29.37 9.04
CA THR A 188 -11.39 -29.74 10.37
C THR A 188 -12.57 -30.19 11.23
N PRO A 189 -12.73 -31.49 11.52
CA PRO A 189 -13.75 -31.97 12.45
C PRO A 189 -13.51 -31.41 13.86
N GLU A 190 -14.57 -31.06 14.56
CA GLU A 190 -14.53 -30.52 15.92
C GLU A 190 -15.11 -31.52 16.93
N GLY A 191 -14.92 -32.81 16.68
CA GLY A 191 -15.35 -33.90 17.54
C GLY A 191 -15.00 -35.26 16.92
N ASP A 192 -15.28 -36.33 17.66
CA ASP A 192 -15.01 -37.69 17.21
C ASP A 192 -15.90 -38.07 16.03
N CYS A 193 -15.29 -38.54 14.96
CA CYS A 193 -15.94 -39.04 13.76
C CYS A 193 -14.97 -39.89 12.92
N ASN A 194 -15.49 -40.58 11.90
CA ASN A 194 -14.65 -41.37 10.99
C ASN A 194 -13.80 -40.55 10.02
N GLY A 195 -13.79 -39.19 10.15
CA GLY A 195 -13.17 -38.27 9.23
C GLY A 195 -14.14 -37.72 8.17
N LEU A 196 -13.80 -36.57 7.58
CA LEU A 196 -14.65 -35.85 6.63
C LEU A 196 -14.01 -35.74 5.25
N TYR A 197 -14.83 -35.73 4.21
CA TYR A 197 -14.39 -35.44 2.85
C TYR A 197 -15.39 -34.58 2.10
N VAL A 198 -14.90 -33.82 1.11
CA VAL A 198 -15.73 -33.05 0.18
C VAL A 198 -16.19 -33.99 -0.93
N GLN A 199 -17.48 -34.32 -0.95
CA GLN A 199 -18.04 -35.19 -1.96
C GLN A 199 -18.20 -34.50 -3.30
N ARG A 200 -18.68 -33.26 -3.28
CA ARG A 200 -18.96 -32.48 -4.49
C ARG A 200 -18.72 -31.02 -4.24
N LYS A 201 -18.13 -30.33 -5.21
CA LYS A 201 -18.05 -28.86 -5.27
C LYS A 201 -18.92 -28.36 -6.39
N THR A 202 -19.57 -27.22 -6.18
CA THR A 202 -20.42 -26.49 -7.14
C THR A 202 -20.01 -25.03 -7.23
N GLY A 203 -20.56 -24.28 -8.15
CA GLY A 203 -20.33 -22.83 -8.23
C GLY A 203 -20.88 -22.04 -7.06
N THR A 204 -21.70 -22.62 -6.20
CA THR A 204 -22.37 -21.94 -5.10
C THR A 204 -22.15 -22.60 -3.74
N GLY A 205 -21.39 -23.69 -3.68
CA GLY A 205 -21.16 -24.40 -2.42
C GLY A 205 -20.50 -25.75 -2.59
N PHE A 206 -20.49 -26.52 -1.50
CA PHE A 206 -19.91 -27.86 -1.49
C PHE A 206 -20.67 -28.78 -0.53
N GLU A 207 -20.56 -30.09 -0.79
CA GLU A 207 -21.14 -31.14 0.03
C GLU A 207 -20.04 -31.86 0.82
N VAL A 208 -20.26 -32.00 2.12
CA VAL A 208 -19.38 -32.72 3.05
C VAL A 208 -20.04 -34.04 3.44
N ARG A 209 -19.23 -35.06 3.51
CA ARG A 209 -19.63 -36.36 4.04
C ARG A 209 -18.63 -36.93 5.02
N GLU A 210 -19.12 -37.72 5.93
CA GLU A 210 -18.34 -38.57 6.81
C GLU A 210 -17.88 -39.84 6.09
N LEU A 211 -16.65 -40.23 6.33
CA LEU A 211 -16.08 -41.46 5.81
C LEU A 211 -16.80 -42.70 6.37
N GLN A 212 -16.57 -43.86 5.73
CA GLN A 212 -17.09 -45.16 6.15
C GLN A 212 -18.61 -45.19 6.35
N LYS A 213 -19.37 -44.37 5.63
CA LYS A 213 -20.82 -44.18 5.78
C LYS A 213 -21.24 -43.76 7.20
N GLY A 214 -20.37 -43.08 7.93
CA GLY A 214 -20.66 -42.57 9.26
C GLY A 214 -21.91 -41.66 9.25
N ALA A 215 -22.59 -41.63 10.37
CA ALA A 215 -23.86 -40.90 10.55
C ALA A 215 -23.81 -39.92 11.71
N SER A 216 -22.63 -39.40 12.03
CA SER A 216 -22.46 -38.48 13.14
C SER A 216 -23.15 -37.13 12.91
N ALA A 217 -23.24 -36.34 13.99
CA ALA A 217 -23.71 -34.98 13.98
C ALA A 217 -22.60 -33.99 14.40
N VAL A 218 -21.32 -34.35 14.08
CA VAL A 218 -20.16 -33.58 14.48
C VAL A 218 -20.15 -32.22 13.82
N SER A 219 -19.72 -31.21 14.55
CA SER A 219 -19.41 -29.87 14.00
C SER A 219 -18.04 -29.91 13.31
N PHE A 220 -17.84 -29.02 12.37
CA PHE A 220 -16.57 -28.86 11.69
C PHE A 220 -16.36 -27.42 11.27
N SER A 221 -15.14 -26.97 11.27
CA SER A 221 -14.73 -25.73 10.61
C SER A 221 -14.18 -26.02 9.21
N TYR A 222 -14.23 -25.01 8.35
CA TYR A 222 -13.67 -25.11 7.00
C TYR A 222 -12.94 -23.82 6.60
N ARG A 223 -11.96 -24.01 5.72
CA ARG A 223 -11.27 -22.95 5.00
C ARG A 223 -11.47 -23.18 3.50
N ILE A 224 -11.83 -22.12 2.79
CA ILE A 224 -11.94 -22.12 1.33
C ILE A 224 -10.83 -21.25 0.77
N VAL A 225 -10.16 -21.74 -0.28
CA VAL A 225 -9.15 -20.97 -1.01
C VAL A 225 -9.52 -21.02 -2.49
N ALA A 226 -9.79 -19.88 -3.09
CA ALA A 226 -10.27 -19.78 -4.47
C ALA A 226 -9.57 -18.65 -5.23
N ARG A 227 -9.32 -18.85 -6.53
CA ARG A 227 -8.65 -17.83 -7.37
C ARG A 227 -9.50 -16.58 -7.53
N ARG A 228 -8.87 -15.44 -7.44
CA ARG A 228 -9.49 -14.16 -7.80
C ARG A 228 -9.99 -14.21 -9.24
N ARG A 229 -11.21 -13.73 -9.48
CA ARG A 229 -11.83 -13.71 -10.81
C ARG A 229 -11.26 -12.63 -11.72
N ASP A 230 -10.90 -11.48 -11.16
CA ASP A 230 -10.40 -10.30 -11.85
C ASP A 230 -8.88 -10.32 -12.08
N ALA A 231 -8.14 -11.18 -11.38
CA ALA A 231 -6.70 -11.30 -11.55
C ALA A 231 -6.35 -12.15 -12.78
N LYS A 232 -5.65 -11.55 -13.73
CA LYS A 232 -5.21 -12.21 -14.98
C LYS A 232 -3.75 -12.65 -14.94
N GLY A 233 -3.07 -12.49 -13.79
CA GLY A 233 -1.65 -12.82 -13.62
C GLY A 233 -1.34 -14.29 -13.89
N LYS A 234 -0.15 -14.54 -14.41
CA LYS A 234 0.39 -15.89 -14.60
C LYS A 234 0.93 -16.40 -13.27
N ARG A 235 0.94 -17.73 -13.12
CA ARG A 235 1.63 -18.36 -12.01
C ARG A 235 3.14 -18.12 -12.11
N LEU A 236 3.76 -17.60 -11.04
CA LEU A 236 5.20 -17.30 -10.96
C LEU A 236 5.68 -16.48 -12.18
N GLU A 237 4.97 -15.40 -12.46
CA GLU A 237 5.31 -14.51 -13.59
C GLU A 237 6.71 -13.94 -13.42
N ILE A 238 7.49 -13.98 -14.50
CA ILE A 238 8.81 -13.35 -14.54
C ILE A 238 8.62 -11.83 -14.65
N VAL A 239 9.14 -11.08 -13.71
CA VAL A 239 9.14 -9.62 -13.71
C VAL A 239 10.58 -9.11 -13.81
N GLN A 240 10.79 -8.04 -14.58
CA GLN A 240 12.05 -7.30 -14.62
C GLN A 240 11.92 -6.10 -13.69
N LEU A 241 12.94 -5.84 -12.87
CA LEU A 241 13.00 -4.75 -11.91
C LEU A 241 13.89 -3.63 -12.42
#